data_19f8cbbfbc3984ca6581202b58b9cebe
#
_entry.id   19f8cbbfbc3984ca6581202b58b9cebe
#
_cell.length_a   1.000
_cell.length_b   1.000
_cell.length_c   1.000
_cell.angle_alpha   90.00
_cell.angle_beta   90.00
_cell.angle_gamma   90.00
#
_symmetry.space_group_name_H-M   'P 1'
#
loop_
_entity.id
_entity.type
_entity.pdbx_description
1 polymer ?
#
loop_
_entity_poly.entity_id
_entity_poly.type
_entity_poly.pdbx_seq_one_letter_code
_entity_poly.pdbx_strand_id
1 'polypeptide(L)'
;MKHALIINAHQEYPFSPGKLNQSVANKISHHLEHNGYEIKTTHMKEEWVVEDELAKHTWADVVILQTPVNWMGTPWTFKKYMDEVYTSGMFGILCQNDGREEANPKANYGKGGSLNGTKYMLSLTFNAPREAFDDEKEYLFQGKSVDDLFFPQHMNFRFFGMKPLPTFSCYDVLKNPDIEQDFARLNDHLANVFPKE
;
A
#
# COMPACT_ATOMS: atom_id res chain seq x y z
N MET A 1 -2.46 20.88 -8.77
CA MET A 1 -2.84 19.54 -9.22
C MET A 1 -2.26 18.58 -8.20
N LYS A 2 -3.01 17.61 -7.72
CA LYS A 2 -2.53 16.59 -6.76
C LYS A 2 -1.99 15.40 -7.55
N HIS A 3 -1.08 14.66 -6.95
CA HIS A 3 -0.37 13.57 -7.59
C HIS A 3 -0.55 12.25 -6.83
N ALA A 4 -0.83 11.17 -7.53
CA ALA A 4 -0.95 9.86 -6.92
C ALA A 4 -0.09 8.81 -7.64
N LEU A 5 0.64 8.03 -6.85
CA LEU A 5 1.32 6.83 -7.31
C LEU A 5 0.50 5.62 -6.89
N ILE A 6 0.09 4.79 -7.86
CA ILE A 6 -0.59 3.52 -7.60
C ILE A 6 0.36 2.37 -7.93
N ILE A 7 0.73 1.61 -6.92
CA ILE A 7 1.58 0.42 -7.05
C ILE A 7 0.69 -0.82 -7.01
N ASN A 8 0.58 -1.53 -8.13
CA ASN A 8 -0.07 -2.83 -8.18
C ASN A 8 0.97 -3.93 -7.94
N ALA A 9 0.99 -4.43 -6.71
CA ALA A 9 1.96 -5.43 -6.25
C ALA A 9 1.59 -6.88 -6.64
N HIS A 10 0.58 -7.06 -7.47
CA HIS A 10 0.20 -8.39 -7.92
C HIS A 10 1.26 -8.98 -8.85
N GLN A 11 1.62 -10.25 -8.56
CA GLN A 11 2.34 -11.13 -9.46
C GLN A 11 1.38 -12.18 -10.01
N GLU A 12 1.47 -12.46 -11.29
CA GLU A 12 0.65 -13.48 -11.94
C GLU A 12 1.08 -14.89 -11.52
N TYR A 13 0.10 -15.69 -11.14
CA TYR A 13 0.22 -17.14 -10.90
C TYR A 13 -0.81 -17.90 -11.74
N PRO A 14 -0.60 -19.17 -12.08
CA PRO A 14 -1.54 -19.95 -12.89
C PRO A 14 -2.97 -19.96 -12.33
N PHE A 15 -3.12 -19.87 -11.02
CA PHE A 15 -4.41 -19.84 -10.31
C PHE A 15 -4.89 -18.44 -9.93
N SER A 16 -4.07 -17.41 -10.18
CA SER A 16 -4.36 -16.01 -9.80
C SER A 16 -3.84 -15.05 -10.87
N PRO A 17 -4.64 -14.79 -11.93
CA PRO A 17 -4.23 -13.90 -13.02
C PRO A 17 -4.27 -12.40 -12.67
N GLY A 18 -4.62 -12.05 -11.42
CA GLY A 18 -4.59 -10.68 -10.93
C GLY A 18 -5.74 -9.77 -11.37
N LYS A 19 -6.79 -10.32 -11.96
CA LYS A 19 -7.92 -9.52 -12.50
C LYS A 19 -8.58 -8.63 -11.45
N LEU A 20 -8.81 -9.16 -10.25
CA LEU A 20 -9.42 -8.38 -9.16
C LEU A 20 -8.49 -7.23 -8.72
N ASN A 21 -7.20 -7.52 -8.48
CA ASN A 21 -6.24 -6.49 -8.10
C ASN A 21 -6.14 -5.38 -9.15
N GLN A 22 -6.11 -5.75 -10.43
CA GLN A 22 -6.12 -4.78 -11.53
C GLN A 22 -7.42 -3.97 -11.56
N SER A 23 -8.58 -4.60 -11.35
CA SER A 23 -9.87 -3.91 -11.35
C SER A 23 -10.00 -2.93 -10.18
N VAL A 24 -9.50 -3.30 -8.99
CA VAL A 24 -9.46 -2.40 -7.82
C VAL A 24 -8.52 -1.23 -8.10
N ALA A 25 -7.30 -1.47 -8.59
CA ALA A 25 -6.35 -0.43 -8.95
C ALA A 25 -6.93 0.54 -9.99
N ASN A 26 -7.61 0.03 -11.01
CA ASN A 26 -8.26 0.85 -12.05
C ASN A 26 -9.40 1.72 -11.47
N LYS A 27 -10.22 1.17 -10.55
CA LYS A 27 -11.28 1.95 -9.88
C LYS A 27 -10.71 3.05 -9.01
N ILE A 28 -9.62 2.78 -8.29
CA ILE A 28 -8.91 3.78 -7.49
C ILE A 28 -8.35 4.88 -8.41
N SER A 29 -7.67 4.51 -9.51
CA SER A 29 -7.16 5.47 -10.49
C SER A 29 -8.26 6.37 -11.03
N HIS A 30 -9.35 5.77 -11.47
CA HIS A 30 -10.49 6.50 -12.06
C HIS A 30 -11.13 7.48 -11.06
N HIS A 31 -11.29 7.07 -9.80
CA HIS A 31 -11.81 7.94 -8.75
C HIS A 31 -10.89 9.14 -8.50
N LEU A 32 -9.58 8.90 -8.41
CA LEU A 32 -8.59 9.94 -8.15
C LEU A 32 -8.46 10.91 -9.34
N GLU A 33 -8.43 10.40 -10.58
CA GLU A 33 -8.44 11.23 -11.80
C GLU A 33 -9.68 12.14 -11.84
N HIS A 34 -10.85 11.59 -11.50
CA HIS A 34 -12.10 12.36 -11.44
C HIS A 34 -12.07 13.46 -10.36
N ASN A 35 -11.24 13.28 -9.34
CA ASN A 35 -11.01 14.25 -8.26
C ASN A 35 -9.75 15.12 -8.47
N GLY A 36 -9.24 15.18 -9.71
CA GLY A 36 -8.20 16.12 -10.12
C GLY A 36 -6.77 15.69 -9.80
N TYR A 37 -6.55 14.39 -9.56
CA TYR A 37 -5.20 13.85 -9.41
C TYR A 37 -4.60 13.49 -10.78
N GLU A 38 -3.31 13.78 -10.95
CA GLU A 38 -2.48 13.14 -11.98
C GLU A 38 -1.98 11.79 -11.43
N ILE A 39 -2.02 10.75 -12.26
CA ILE A 39 -1.70 9.38 -11.83
C ILE A 39 -0.43 8.89 -12.49
N LYS A 40 0.47 8.32 -11.69
CA LYS A 40 1.52 7.42 -12.16
C LYS A 40 1.29 6.03 -11.59
N THR A 41 1.67 5.02 -12.34
CA THR A 41 1.50 3.62 -11.94
C THR A 41 2.81 2.87 -11.95
N THR A 42 2.89 1.81 -11.13
CA THR A 42 3.93 0.80 -11.15
C THR A 42 3.27 -0.57 -10.99
N HIS A 43 3.67 -1.54 -11.78
CA HIS A 43 3.11 -2.89 -11.71
C HIS A 43 4.24 -3.92 -11.58
N MET A 44 4.14 -4.79 -10.57
CA MET A 44 5.20 -5.78 -10.27
C MET A 44 5.41 -6.87 -11.33
N LYS A 45 4.56 -6.96 -12.34
CA LYS A 45 4.80 -7.81 -13.53
C LYS A 45 5.72 -7.17 -14.57
N GLU A 46 6.00 -5.87 -14.44
CA GLU A 46 6.85 -5.09 -15.35
C GLU A 46 8.22 -4.89 -14.72
N GLU A 47 9.22 -4.70 -15.56
CA GLU A 47 10.54 -4.27 -15.08
C GLU A 47 10.49 -2.80 -14.65
N TRP A 48 11.28 -2.43 -13.66
CA TRP A 48 11.38 -1.07 -13.16
C TRP A 48 12.81 -0.56 -13.19
N VAL A 49 12.94 0.74 -13.36
CA VAL A 49 14.19 1.48 -13.19
C VAL A 49 14.15 2.17 -11.83
N VAL A 50 15.12 1.93 -10.99
CA VAL A 50 15.12 2.38 -9.58
C VAL A 50 14.97 3.89 -9.49
N GLU A 51 15.67 4.65 -10.31
CA GLU A 51 15.64 6.11 -10.34
C GLU A 51 14.27 6.65 -10.71
N ASP A 52 13.58 6.02 -11.66
CA ASP A 52 12.22 6.40 -12.06
C ASP A 52 11.22 6.13 -10.94
N GLU A 53 11.37 4.99 -10.25
CA GLU A 53 10.51 4.67 -9.11
C GLU A 53 10.72 5.63 -7.94
N LEU A 54 11.95 6.00 -7.63
CA LEU A 54 12.25 7.02 -6.62
C LEU A 54 11.65 8.38 -7.01
N ALA A 55 11.75 8.76 -8.29
CA ALA A 55 11.13 9.98 -8.80
C ALA A 55 9.60 9.95 -8.68
N LYS A 56 8.94 8.79 -8.91
CA LYS A 56 7.49 8.63 -8.70
C LYS A 56 7.11 8.82 -7.22
N HIS A 57 7.88 8.27 -6.28
CA HIS A 57 7.61 8.41 -4.84
C HIS A 57 7.74 9.86 -4.36
N THR A 58 8.77 10.57 -4.81
CA THR A 58 9.00 11.97 -4.43
C THR A 58 8.01 12.93 -5.09
N TRP A 59 7.47 12.57 -6.23
CA TRP A 59 6.47 13.33 -6.96
C TRP A 59 5.06 13.18 -6.36
N ALA A 60 4.76 12.07 -5.69
CA ALA A 60 3.43 11.73 -5.23
C ALA A 60 3.04 12.46 -3.93
N ASP A 61 1.83 13.02 -3.89
CA ASP A 61 1.15 13.48 -2.66
C ASP A 61 0.51 12.31 -1.92
N VAL A 62 0.17 11.24 -2.66
CA VAL A 62 -0.35 9.99 -2.10
C VAL A 62 0.19 8.77 -2.83
N VAL A 63 0.59 7.75 -2.06
CA VAL A 63 1.00 6.44 -2.56
C VAL A 63 -0.06 5.41 -2.19
N ILE A 64 -0.58 4.69 -3.18
CA ILE A 64 -1.54 3.60 -2.96
C ILE A 64 -0.89 2.28 -3.29
N LEU A 65 -0.81 1.40 -2.30
CA LEU A 65 -0.35 0.04 -2.50
C LEU A 65 -1.56 -0.89 -2.64
N GLN A 66 -1.86 -1.29 -3.88
CA GLN A 66 -2.81 -2.36 -4.17
C GLN A 66 -2.07 -3.69 -4.19
N THR A 67 -2.41 -4.61 -3.30
CA THR A 67 -1.70 -5.89 -3.20
C THR A 67 -2.61 -7.06 -2.83
N PRO A 68 -2.43 -8.24 -3.44
CA PRO A 68 -2.97 -9.47 -2.88
C PRO A 68 -2.19 -9.83 -1.61
N VAL A 69 -2.85 -10.52 -0.68
CA VAL A 69 -2.20 -11.04 0.52
C VAL A 69 -1.71 -12.46 0.25
N ASN A 70 -0.42 -12.60 0.13
CA ASN A 70 0.26 -13.88 -0.07
C ASN A 70 1.03 -14.24 1.22
N TRP A 71 0.66 -15.39 1.84
CA TRP A 71 1.33 -15.84 3.06
C TRP A 71 1.45 -14.76 4.13
N MET A 72 0.32 -14.10 4.45
CA MET A 72 0.19 -13.05 5.46
C MET A 72 0.97 -11.75 5.18
N GLY A 73 1.39 -11.54 3.94
CA GLY A 73 2.14 -10.35 3.54
C GLY A 73 1.99 -10.03 2.06
N THR A 74 2.83 -9.15 1.56
CA THR A 74 2.91 -8.81 0.15
C THR A 74 3.60 -9.92 -0.66
N PRO A 75 3.36 -10.03 -1.99
CA PRO A 75 4.11 -10.92 -2.86
C PRO A 75 5.62 -10.68 -2.80
N TRP A 76 6.42 -11.74 -3.02
CA TRP A 76 7.87 -11.65 -3.01
C TRP A 76 8.44 -10.63 -4.00
N THR A 77 7.78 -10.43 -5.13
CA THR A 77 8.15 -9.42 -6.12
C THR A 77 8.10 -8.00 -5.56
N PHE A 78 7.10 -7.69 -4.75
CA PHE A 78 7.04 -6.40 -4.06
C PHE A 78 8.11 -6.30 -2.97
N LYS A 79 8.45 -7.41 -2.31
CA LYS A 79 9.58 -7.41 -1.37
C LYS A 79 10.90 -7.13 -2.10
N LYS A 80 11.12 -7.72 -3.30
CA LYS A 80 12.27 -7.41 -4.16
C LYS A 80 12.28 -5.93 -4.53
N TYR A 81 11.15 -5.38 -4.96
CA TYR A 81 11.01 -3.96 -5.26
C TYR A 81 11.41 -3.08 -4.05
N MET A 82 10.93 -3.39 -2.85
CA MET A 82 11.33 -2.65 -1.65
C MET A 82 12.83 -2.74 -1.39
N ASP A 83 13.43 -3.92 -1.53
CA ASP A 83 14.86 -4.11 -1.29
C ASP A 83 15.73 -3.34 -2.29
N GLU A 84 15.29 -3.20 -3.54
CA GLU A 84 16.01 -2.46 -4.57
C GLU A 84 15.74 -0.94 -4.48
N VAL A 85 14.48 -0.55 -4.54
CA VAL A 85 14.08 0.86 -4.64
C VAL A 85 14.20 1.57 -3.30
N TYR A 86 13.66 0.98 -2.22
CA TYR A 86 13.66 1.64 -0.92
C TYR A 86 15.06 1.70 -0.32
N THR A 87 15.87 0.66 -0.51
CA THR A 87 17.27 0.67 -0.08
C THR A 87 18.06 1.77 -0.81
N SER A 88 17.88 1.91 -2.12
CA SER A 88 18.52 2.98 -2.89
C SER A 88 18.04 4.38 -2.46
N GLY A 89 16.78 4.50 -2.05
CA GLY A 89 16.19 5.75 -1.58
C GLY A 89 16.59 6.16 -0.16
N MET A 90 17.22 5.28 0.63
CA MET A 90 17.63 5.55 2.01
C MET A 90 18.68 6.66 2.14
N PHE A 91 19.36 7.00 1.07
CA PHE A 91 20.52 7.90 1.10
C PHE A 91 20.16 9.30 0.57
N GLY A 92 19.16 9.93 1.19
CA GLY A 92 18.80 11.31 0.94
C GLY A 92 17.57 11.55 0.08
N ILE A 93 16.93 10.50 -0.47
CA ILE A 93 15.73 10.64 -1.32
C ILE A 93 14.46 10.36 -0.51
N LEU A 94 14.24 9.12 -0.09
CA LEU A 94 13.07 8.73 0.71
C LEU A 94 13.26 9.04 2.21
N CYS A 95 14.48 9.01 2.69
CA CYS A 95 14.86 9.48 4.03
C CYS A 95 16.29 10.02 4.02
N GLN A 96 16.58 10.96 4.91
CA GLN A 96 17.92 11.54 5.07
C GLN A 96 18.86 10.60 5.84
N ASN A 97 18.30 9.93 6.81
CA ASN A 97 18.94 8.95 7.68
C ASN A 97 17.87 8.16 8.42
N ASP A 98 18.23 7.39 9.43
CA ASP A 98 17.28 6.65 10.26
C ASP A 98 16.63 7.47 11.39
N GLY A 99 16.89 8.77 11.47
CA GLY A 99 16.35 9.71 12.48
C GLY A 99 17.16 9.79 13.76
N ARG A 100 18.19 8.96 13.93
CA ARG A 100 19.07 9.02 15.11
C ARG A 100 20.18 10.04 14.90
N GLU A 101 20.58 10.69 15.97
CA GLU A 101 21.69 11.63 16.01
C GLU A 101 22.86 11.03 16.78
N GLU A 102 24.09 11.42 16.44
CA GLU A 102 25.30 10.96 17.08
C GLU A 102 25.31 11.28 18.59
N ALA A 103 24.77 12.45 18.97
CA ALA A 103 24.63 12.87 20.35
C ALA A 103 23.59 12.07 21.15
N ASN A 104 22.60 11.43 20.46
CA ASN A 104 21.58 10.59 21.11
C ASN A 104 21.22 9.37 20.23
N PRO A 105 22.11 8.39 20.12
CA PRO A 105 21.96 7.29 19.15
C PRO A 105 20.87 6.26 19.51
N LYS A 106 20.16 6.44 20.62
CA LYS A 106 19.06 5.55 21.06
C LYS A 106 17.67 6.16 20.87
N ALA A 107 17.58 7.43 20.43
CA ALA A 107 16.30 8.12 20.25
C ALA A 107 16.00 8.39 18.77
N ASN A 108 14.73 8.67 18.48
CA ASN A 108 14.24 9.14 17.18
C ASN A 108 14.38 8.15 16.02
N TYR A 109 14.62 6.86 16.26
CA TYR A 109 14.66 5.86 15.19
C TYR A 109 13.38 5.89 14.35
N GLY A 110 13.56 5.95 13.03
CA GLY A 110 12.47 6.06 12.04
C GLY A 110 11.96 7.49 11.77
N LYS A 111 12.58 8.54 12.36
CA LYS A 111 12.15 9.95 12.15
C LYS A 111 12.92 10.68 11.04
N GLY A 112 13.78 10.00 10.30
CA GLY A 112 14.59 10.61 9.24
C GLY A 112 13.91 10.70 7.87
N GLY A 113 12.62 10.38 7.77
CA GLY A 113 11.88 10.37 6.51
C GLY A 113 11.78 11.73 5.83
N SER A 114 11.91 11.74 4.50
CA SER A 114 11.84 12.96 3.67
C SER A 114 10.43 13.24 3.14
N LEU A 115 9.51 12.26 3.19
CA LEU A 115 8.18 12.32 2.57
C LEU A 115 7.08 12.70 3.58
N ASN A 116 7.35 13.65 4.48
CA ASN A 116 6.45 14.04 5.57
C ASN A 116 5.12 14.67 5.11
N GLY A 117 5.04 15.15 3.86
CA GLY A 117 3.83 15.67 3.23
C GLY A 117 2.98 14.60 2.56
N THR A 118 3.57 13.46 2.25
CA THR A 118 2.95 12.38 1.50
C THR A 118 2.08 11.50 2.39
N LYS A 119 0.93 11.07 1.87
CA LYS A 119 0.05 10.08 2.51
C LYS A 119 0.21 8.72 1.82
N TYR A 120 -0.21 7.64 2.48
CA TYR A 120 -0.32 6.34 1.83
C TYR A 120 -1.60 5.61 2.23
N MET A 121 -2.10 4.75 1.34
CA MET A 121 -3.22 3.87 1.58
C MET A 121 -2.85 2.44 1.20
N LEU A 122 -3.14 1.48 2.07
CA LEU A 122 -3.11 0.07 1.73
C LEU A 122 -4.48 -0.33 1.14
N SER A 123 -4.45 -1.08 0.06
CA SER A 123 -5.62 -1.68 -0.58
C SER A 123 -5.33 -3.16 -0.82
N LEU A 124 -6.05 -4.03 -0.13
CA LEU A 124 -5.68 -5.43 0.06
C LEU A 124 -6.75 -6.37 -0.49
N THR A 125 -6.35 -7.53 -1.01
CA THR A 125 -7.28 -8.60 -1.35
C THR A 125 -6.92 -9.87 -0.60
N PHE A 126 -7.87 -10.38 0.20
CA PHE A 126 -7.71 -11.54 1.07
C PHE A 126 -8.52 -12.73 0.59
N ASN A 127 -7.94 -13.92 0.72
CA ASN A 127 -8.73 -15.17 0.72
C ASN A 127 -9.37 -15.44 2.10
N ALA A 128 -8.89 -14.81 3.16
CA ALA A 128 -9.51 -14.90 4.48
C ALA A 128 -10.85 -14.13 4.49
N PRO A 129 -11.89 -14.64 5.18
CA PRO A 129 -13.13 -13.91 5.38
C PRO A 129 -12.92 -12.74 6.36
N ARG A 130 -13.82 -11.75 6.32
CA ARG A 130 -13.76 -10.57 7.20
C ARG A 130 -13.81 -10.95 8.68
N GLU A 131 -14.59 -11.97 9.00
CA GLU A 131 -14.84 -12.48 10.35
C GLU A 131 -13.59 -13.09 11.01
N ALA A 132 -12.56 -13.44 10.21
CA ALA A 132 -11.31 -13.95 10.75
C ALA A 132 -10.49 -12.88 11.51
N PHE A 133 -10.80 -11.59 11.31
CA PHE A 133 -10.11 -10.47 11.94
C PHE A 133 -10.95 -9.87 13.08
N ASP A 134 -10.27 -9.21 14.01
CA ASP A 134 -10.86 -8.48 15.13
C ASP A 134 -11.71 -9.34 16.11
N ASP A 135 -11.62 -10.66 16.05
CA ASP A 135 -12.24 -11.60 16.98
C ASP A 135 -11.18 -12.46 17.69
N GLU A 136 -11.08 -12.33 19.01
CA GLU A 136 -10.12 -13.08 19.85
C GLU A 136 -10.36 -14.60 19.84
N LYS A 137 -11.56 -15.06 19.43
CA LYS A 137 -11.91 -16.47 19.33
C LYS A 137 -11.42 -17.11 18.04
N GLU A 138 -11.10 -16.32 17.04
CA GLU A 138 -10.59 -16.83 15.79
C GLU A 138 -9.16 -17.35 15.93
N TYR A 139 -8.97 -18.59 15.45
CA TYR A 139 -7.73 -19.35 15.67
C TYR A 139 -6.48 -18.64 15.13
N LEU A 140 -6.55 -18.11 13.90
CA LEU A 140 -5.35 -17.67 13.19
C LEU A 140 -4.91 -16.26 13.61
N PHE A 141 -5.84 -15.29 13.60
CA PHE A 141 -5.48 -13.91 13.84
C PHE A 141 -5.67 -13.45 15.29
N GLN A 142 -6.39 -14.23 16.12
CA GLN A 142 -6.48 -14.03 17.56
C GLN A 142 -6.81 -12.58 17.96
N GLY A 143 -7.82 -12.00 17.36
CA GLY A 143 -8.26 -10.62 17.60
C GLY A 143 -7.44 -9.54 16.89
N LYS A 144 -6.44 -9.93 16.07
CA LYS A 144 -5.67 -8.96 15.31
C LYS A 144 -6.46 -8.41 14.14
N SER A 145 -6.30 -7.11 13.91
CA SER A 145 -6.86 -6.41 12.75
C SER A 145 -6.04 -6.66 11.49
N VAL A 146 -6.57 -6.21 10.36
CA VAL A 146 -5.83 -6.16 9.09
C VAL A 146 -4.58 -5.28 9.21
N ASP A 147 -4.67 -4.15 9.90
CA ASP A 147 -3.53 -3.24 10.07
C ASP A 147 -2.47 -3.81 11.02
N ASP A 148 -2.87 -4.64 12.01
CA ASP A 148 -1.91 -5.39 12.82
C ASP A 148 -1.14 -6.42 11.99
N LEU A 149 -1.82 -7.12 11.06
CA LEU A 149 -1.16 -8.05 10.15
C LEU A 149 -0.19 -7.34 9.20
N PHE A 150 -0.58 -6.14 8.70
CA PHE A 150 0.23 -5.34 7.80
C PHE A 150 1.10 -4.30 8.51
N PHE A 151 1.27 -4.43 9.83
CA PHE A 151 2.14 -3.53 10.60
C PHE A 151 3.54 -3.35 9.99
N PRO A 152 4.26 -4.39 9.51
CA PRO A 152 5.55 -4.19 8.85
C PRO A 152 5.47 -3.29 7.61
N GLN A 153 4.39 -3.40 6.84
CA GLN A 153 4.20 -2.55 5.65
C GLN A 153 3.92 -1.09 6.03
N HIS A 154 3.12 -0.87 7.08
CA HIS A 154 2.94 0.46 7.64
C HIS A 154 4.25 1.09 8.12
N MET A 155 5.14 0.28 8.75
CA MET A 155 6.43 0.76 9.23
C MET A 155 7.35 1.20 8.08
N ASN A 156 7.33 0.50 6.93
CA ASN A 156 8.10 0.89 5.76
C ASN A 156 7.73 2.30 5.27
N PHE A 157 6.44 2.57 5.10
CA PHE A 157 5.98 3.90 4.68
C PHE A 157 6.20 4.99 5.75
N ARG A 158 5.99 4.65 7.02
CA ARG A 158 6.27 5.57 8.14
C ARG A 158 7.74 5.91 8.27
N PHE A 159 8.63 4.98 7.95
CA PHE A 159 10.07 5.24 7.95
C PHE A 159 10.46 6.34 6.95
N PHE A 160 9.71 6.49 5.88
CA PHE A 160 9.87 7.59 4.92
C PHE A 160 9.13 8.88 5.34
N GLY A 161 8.45 8.89 6.47
CA GLY A 161 7.69 10.04 6.98
C GLY A 161 6.24 10.11 6.48
N MET A 162 5.79 9.14 5.68
CA MET A 162 4.42 9.15 5.13
C MET A 162 3.37 8.92 6.22
N LYS A 163 2.18 9.49 6.02
CA LYS A 163 1.04 9.37 6.93
C LYS A 163 0.01 8.36 6.41
N PRO A 164 -0.49 7.43 7.25
CA PRO A 164 -1.49 6.46 6.84
C PRO A 164 -2.85 7.12 6.56
N LEU A 165 -3.51 6.62 5.52
CA LEU A 165 -4.94 6.74 5.29
C LEU A 165 -5.60 5.42 5.71
N PRO A 166 -6.92 5.39 5.93
CA PRO A 166 -7.63 4.15 6.24
C PRO A 166 -7.39 3.06 5.20
N THR A 167 -7.11 1.84 5.66
CA THR A 167 -6.88 0.67 4.80
C THR A 167 -8.20 0.18 4.20
N PHE A 168 -8.19 -0.17 2.91
CA PHE A 168 -9.29 -0.87 2.25
C PHE A 168 -8.97 -2.36 2.08
N SER A 169 -9.98 -3.22 2.18
CA SER A 169 -9.80 -4.66 1.96
C SER A 169 -11.02 -5.31 1.28
N CYS A 170 -10.75 -6.16 0.28
CA CYS A 170 -11.66 -7.19 -0.21
C CYS A 170 -11.38 -8.49 0.53
N TYR A 171 -12.41 -9.24 0.87
CA TYR A 171 -12.31 -10.46 1.66
C TYR A 171 -12.89 -11.65 0.91
N ASP A 172 -12.45 -12.86 1.28
CA ASP A 172 -12.96 -14.14 0.78
C ASP A 172 -13.00 -14.25 -0.76
N VAL A 173 -12.01 -13.64 -1.42
CA VAL A 173 -12.02 -13.38 -2.87
C VAL A 173 -11.93 -14.63 -3.75
N LEU A 174 -11.64 -15.81 -3.16
CA LEU A 174 -11.55 -17.08 -3.91
C LEU A 174 -12.69 -18.05 -3.58
N LYS A 175 -13.12 -18.11 -2.31
CA LYS A 175 -14.03 -19.14 -1.85
C LYS A 175 -15.50 -18.68 -1.86
N ASN A 176 -15.74 -17.44 -1.46
CA ASN A 176 -17.09 -16.87 -1.41
C ASN A 176 -17.06 -15.39 -1.83
N PRO A 177 -16.61 -15.07 -3.06
CA PRO A 177 -16.46 -13.70 -3.50
C PRO A 177 -17.79 -12.98 -3.66
N ASP A 178 -17.87 -11.75 -3.13
CA ASP A 178 -18.93 -10.80 -3.41
C ASP A 178 -18.32 -9.51 -3.99
N ILE A 179 -17.95 -9.59 -5.26
CA ILE A 179 -17.22 -8.52 -5.95
C ILE A 179 -18.06 -7.25 -6.10
N GLU A 180 -19.38 -7.38 -6.25
CA GLU A 180 -20.26 -6.22 -6.37
C GLU A 180 -20.30 -5.43 -5.06
N GLN A 181 -20.43 -6.11 -3.93
CA GLN A 181 -20.39 -5.49 -2.62
C GLN A 181 -19.00 -4.93 -2.31
N ASP A 182 -17.93 -5.65 -2.65
CA ASP A 182 -16.57 -5.13 -2.50
C ASP A 182 -16.36 -3.84 -3.27
N PHE A 183 -16.86 -3.75 -4.50
CA PHE A 183 -16.78 -2.53 -5.29
C PHE A 183 -17.67 -1.40 -4.76
N ALA A 184 -18.84 -1.71 -4.22
CA ALA A 184 -19.67 -0.72 -3.55
C ALA A 184 -18.95 -0.13 -2.33
N ARG A 185 -18.40 -0.98 -1.46
CA ARG A 185 -17.58 -0.56 -0.30
C ARG A 185 -16.33 0.23 -0.70
N LEU A 186 -15.69 -0.15 -1.82
CA LEU A 186 -14.55 0.61 -2.34
C LEU A 186 -14.97 2.02 -2.76
N ASN A 187 -16.09 2.16 -3.47
CA ASN A 187 -16.58 3.48 -3.86
C ASN A 187 -16.87 4.38 -2.66
N ASP A 188 -17.54 3.85 -1.63
CA ASP A 188 -17.82 4.58 -0.38
C ASP A 188 -16.53 4.94 0.35
N HIS A 189 -15.58 4.00 0.42
CA HIS A 189 -14.27 4.23 1.04
C HIS A 189 -13.51 5.35 0.34
N LEU A 190 -13.43 5.31 -0.99
CA LEU A 190 -12.75 6.33 -1.79
C LEU A 190 -13.41 7.69 -1.67
N ALA A 191 -14.75 7.76 -1.66
CA ALA A 191 -15.48 9.00 -1.46
C ALA A 191 -15.20 9.64 -0.09
N ASN A 192 -15.01 8.83 0.95
CA ASN A 192 -14.68 9.31 2.30
C ASN A 192 -13.21 9.72 2.43
N VAL A 193 -12.29 8.98 1.84
CA VAL A 193 -10.84 9.21 1.97
C VAL A 193 -10.35 10.30 1.01
N PHE A 194 -10.92 10.35 -0.18
CA PHE A 194 -10.61 11.29 -1.25
C PHE A 194 -11.88 12.01 -1.73
N PRO A 195 -12.48 12.87 -0.89
CA PRO A 195 -13.67 13.61 -1.29
C PRO A 195 -13.37 14.57 -2.44
N LYS A 196 -14.39 14.85 -3.24
CA LYS A 196 -14.33 15.90 -4.25
C LYS A 196 -14.24 17.25 -3.56
N GLU A 197 -13.27 18.06 -3.98
CA GLU A 197 -13.12 19.45 -3.51
C GLU A 197 -14.12 20.39 -4.15
#